data_d1debc4629699d44d7a0ebe522824b8a
#
_entry.id   d1debc4629699d44d7a0ebe522824b8a
#
_cell.length_a   1.000
_cell.length_b   1.000
_cell.length_c   1.000
_cell.angle_alpha   90.00
_cell.angle_beta   90.00
_cell.angle_gamma   90.00
#
_symmetry.space_group_name_H-M   'P 1'
#
loop_
_entity.id
_entity.type
_entity.pdbx_description
1 polymer ?
#
loop_
_entity_poly.entity_id
_entity_poly.type
_entity_poly.pdbx_seq_one_letter_code
_entity_poly.pdbx_strand_id
1 'polypeptide(L)'
;MDLSTGRPRDTWGSKAAFVLAAAGSAVGLGNIWGFPTVAGQNGGAAFLLIYLAAVALIGAPVMLAELIVGRRTQKNPVGAFKALAPRSMWVVVGGLGVFTGIIILSFYSVIAGWTLSYIFKTITGTFVAGVDTEAIYNELAGNAVPAISWHLLFIMITIYVVLGGVRDGIERWTKVLMPVLFALLVLLAIRAVTLSGAEAGLAFYLKPDFSKVTGAVILSAIGQAFFSLSLGMGAMITYGSYVSKRDDLVSSAAWVTFADTTIAILAGLIIFPTLFHAGLEPGAGGPGMVFVVL
;
A
#
# COMPACT_ATOMS: atom_id res chain seq x y z
N MET A 1 -9.30 -27.94 18.68
CA MET A 1 -9.03 -27.61 20.09
C MET A 1 -9.34 -26.13 20.23
N ASP A 2 -10.47 -25.82 20.87
CA ASP A 2 -10.99 -24.45 21.00
C ASP A 2 -10.34 -23.85 22.26
N LEU A 3 -9.30 -23.04 22.08
CA LEU A 3 -8.67 -22.29 23.17
C LEU A 3 -9.46 -20.99 23.37
N SER A 4 -10.75 -21.11 23.73
CA SER A 4 -11.52 -19.97 24.19
C SER A 4 -11.06 -19.63 25.62
N THR A 5 -9.95 -18.93 25.73
CA THR A 5 -9.71 -18.10 26.91
C THR A 5 -10.82 -17.07 26.91
N GLY A 6 -11.68 -17.02 27.94
CA GLY A 6 -12.88 -16.20 28.03
C GLY A 6 -12.66 -14.65 27.96
N ARG A 7 -11.72 -14.19 27.19
CA ARG A 7 -11.54 -12.77 26.85
C ARG A 7 -12.44 -12.41 25.66
N PRO A 8 -13.21 -11.32 25.75
CA PRO A 8 -13.95 -10.81 24.62
C PRO A 8 -12.97 -10.59 23.45
N ARG A 9 -13.41 -10.97 22.23
CA ARG A 9 -12.61 -10.74 21.03
C ARG A 9 -12.38 -9.24 20.84
N ASP A 10 -11.17 -8.85 20.50
CA ASP A 10 -10.84 -7.46 20.14
C ASP A 10 -11.77 -6.97 19.02
N THR A 11 -12.18 -5.72 19.12
CA THR A 11 -12.94 -4.99 18.11
C THR A 11 -12.33 -3.62 17.95
N TRP A 12 -12.47 -3.03 16.75
CA TRP A 12 -12.04 -1.65 16.51
C TRP A 12 -12.74 -0.70 17.48
N GLY A 13 -12.01 0.28 18.01
CA GLY A 13 -12.54 1.23 18.99
C GLY A 13 -13.57 2.21 18.39
N SER A 14 -13.53 2.45 17.07
CA SER A 14 -14.50 3.27 16.35
C SER A 14 -14.46 2.98 14.85
N LYS A 15 -15.48 3.46 14.10
CA LYS A 15 -15.49 3.43 12.64
C LYS A 15 -14.26 4.14 12.05
N ALA A 16 -13.90 5.30 12.58
CA ALA A 16 -12.72 6.05 12.12
C ALA A 16 -11.42 5.27 12.36
N ALA A 17 -11.29 4.58 13.50
CA ALA A 17 -10.15 3.73 13.78
C ALA A 17 -10.05 2.55 12.80
N PHE A 18 -11.15 1.90 12.48
CA PHE A 18 -11.21 0.86 11.46
C PHE A 18 -10.80 1.40 10.09
N VAL A 19 -11.38 2.53 9.65
CA VAL A 19 -11.06 3.13 8.35
C VAL A 19 -9.58 3.50 8.26
N LEU A 20 -9.01 4.12 9.30
CA LEU A 20 -7.57 4.45 9.34
C LEU A 20 -6.69 3.20 9.31
N ALA A 21 -7.07 2.14 10.03
CA ALA A 21 -6.31 0.91 10.05
C ALA A 21 -6.40 0.15 8.70
N ALA A 22 -7.60 0.05 8.13
CA ALA A 22 -7.81 -0.60 6.83
C ALA A 22 -7.18 0.21 5.69
N ALA A 23 -7.30 1.54 5.72
CA ALA A 23 -6.57 2.43 4.83
C ALA A 23 -5.06 2.29 5.00
N GLY A 24 -4.55 2.21 6.24
CA GLY A 24 -3.13 1.97 6.51
C GLY A 24 -2.61 0.61 6.04
N SER A 25 -3.49 -0.38 5.90
CA SER A 25 -3.16 -1.67 5.26
C SER A 25 -3.11 -1.56 3.73
N ALA A 26 -4.00 -0.78 3.14
CA ALA A 26 -4.05 -0.53 1.70
C ALA A 26 -2.96 0.46 1.28
N VAL A 27 -2.85 1.58 2.00
CA VAL A 27 -1.84 2.63 1.76
C VAL A 27 -0.46 2.17 2.20
N GLY A 28 0.43 2.02 1.24
CA GLY A 28 1.81 1.61 1.52
C GLY A 28 2.71 1.80 0.31
N LEU A 29 3.72 0.95 0.21
CA LEU A 29 4.63 0.92 -0.93
C LEU A 29 3.90 0.70 -2.26
N GLY A 30 2.73 0.05 -2.25
CA GLY A 30 1.89 -0.13 -3.43
C GLY A 30 1.44 1.17 -4.08
N ASN A 31 1.17 2.21 -3.27
CA ASN A 31 0.74 3.52 -3.75
C ASN A 31 1.94 4.43 -4.02
N ILE A 32 2.90 4.47 -3.09
CA ILE A 32 3.99 5.45 -3.13
C ILE A 32 5.07 5.03 -4.13
N TRP A 33 5.30 3.74 -4.24
CA TRP A 33 6.32 3.15 -5.10
C TRP A 33 5.74 2.39 -6.29
N GLY A 34 4.83 1.43 -6.06
CA GLY A 34 4.30 0.55 -7.11
C GLY A 34 3.49 1.31 -8.15
N PHE A 35 2.53 2.12 -7.72
CA PHE A 35 1.65 2.85 -8.61
C PHE A 35 2.39 3.80 -9.58
N PRO A 36 3.30 4.69 -9.13
CA PRO A 36 4.03 5.55 -10.07
C PRO A 36 4.90 4.76 -11.05
N THR A 37 5.52 3.66 -10.60
CA THR A 37 6.33 2.80 -11.47
C THR A 37 5.46 2.20 -12.58
N VAL A 38 4.33 1.58 -12.23
CA VAL A 38 3.43 0.94 -13.20
C VAL A 38 2.77 1.99 -14.10
N ALA A 39 2.34 3.13 -13.55
CA ALA A 39 1.77 4.23 -14.33
C ALA A 39 2.78 4.82 -15.33
N GLY A 40 4.04 4.97 -14.92
CA GLY A 40 5.13 5.43 -15.79
C GLY A 40 5.37 4.50 -16.99
N GLN A 41 5.34 3.19 -16.75
CA GLN A 41 5.52 2.17 -17.78
C GLN A 41 4.30 2.01 -18.71
N ASN A 42 3.11 2.44 -18.29
CA ASN A 42 1.84 2.19 -18.98
C ASN A 42 1.15 3.47 -19.48
N GLY A 43 1.89 4.57 -19.71
CA GLY A 43 1.37 5.75 -20.39
C GLY A 43 0.72 6.80 -19.48
N GLY A 44 1.10 6.84 -18.20
CA GLY A 44 0.78 7.94 -17.28
C GLY A 44 -0.73 8.16 -17.09
N ALA A 45 -1.24 9.27 -17.64
CA ALA A 45 -2.62 9.70 -17.46
C ALA A 45 -3.67 8.71 -17.95
N ALA A 46 -3.44 8.04 -19.09
CA ALA A 46 -4.39 7.04 -19.60
C ALA A 46 -4.48 5.84 -18.67
N PHE A 47 -3.35 5.37 -18.16
CA PHE A 47 -3.31 4.34 -17.12
C PHE A 47 -4.04 4.78 -15.85
N LEU A 48 -3.83 6.02 -15.37
CA LEU A 48 -4.52 6.56 -14.20
C LEU A 48 -6.03 6.47 -14.35
N LEU A 49 -6.59 6.86 -15.49
CA LEU A 49 -8.04 6.80 -15.70
C LEU A 49 -8.58 5.36 -15.68
N ILE A 50 -7.86 4.42 -16.30
CA ILE A 50 -8.23 2.99 -16.27
C ILE A 50 -8.11 2.42 -14.86
N TYR A 51 -7.06 2.79 -14.13
CA TYR A 51 -6.89 2.42 -12.72
C TYR A 51 -8.05 2.93 -11.85
N LEU A 52 -8.46 4.20 -11.99
CA LEU A 52 -9.59 4.75 -11.26
C LEU A 52 -10.89 4.00 -11.57
N ALA A 53 -11.11 3.67 -12.84
CA ALA A 53 -12.26 2.85 -13.23
C ALA A 53 -12.18 1.44 -12.63
N ALA A 54 -11.00 0.80 -12.65
CA ALA A 54 -10.79 -0.53 -12.05
C ALA A 54 -11.01 -0.51 -10.53
N VAL A 55 -10.51 0.51 -9.84
CA VAL A 55 -10.75 0.71 -8.40
C VAL A 55 -12.24 0.84 -8.10
N ALA A 56 -12.96 1.68 -8.84
CA ALA A 56 -14.37 1.94 -8.58
C ALA A 56 -15.28 0.75 -8.93
N LEU A 57 -15.03 0.10 -10.09
CA LEU A 57 -15.93 -0.91 -10.64
C LEU A 57 -15.61 -2.34 -10.15
N ILE A 58 -14.36 -2.60 -9.78
CA ILE A 58 -13.91 -3.93 -9.38
C ILE A 58 -13.36 -3.91 -7.95
N GLY A 59 -12.40 -3.04 -7.67
CA GLY A 59 -11.69 -3.01 -6.39
C GLY A 59 -12.62 -2.75 -5.21
N ALA A 60 -13.42 -1.69 -5.24
CA ALA A 60 -14.33 -1.34 -4.15
C ALA A 60 -15.40 -2.41 -3.87
N PRO A 61 -16.07 -3.01 -4.87
CA PRO A 61 -16.97 -4.13 -4.66
C PRO A 61 -16.28 -5.36 -4.06
N VAL A 62 -15.08 -5.72 -4.53
CA VAL A 62 -14.32 -6.85 -3.98
C VAL A 62 -13.89 -6.57 -2.53
N MET A 63 -13.42 -5.36 -2.23
CA MET A 63 -13.10 -4.95 -0.85
C MET A 63 -14.32 -5.12 0.06
N LEU A 64 -15.48 -4.62 -0.37
CA LEU A 64 -16.71 -4.75 0.40
C LEU A 64 -17.08 -6.23 0.63
N ALA A 65 -16.93 -7.08 -0.40
CA ALA A 65 -17.17 -8.52 -0.28
C ALA A 65 -16.24 -9.18 0.76
N GLU A 66 -14.94 -8.88 0.73
CA GLU A 66 -13.98 -9.39 1.70
C GLU A 66 -14.31 -8.93 3.14
N LEU A 67 -14.63 -7.65 3.32
CA LEU A 67 -15.05 -7.11 4.62
C LEU A 67 -16.31 -7.80 5.15
N ILE A 68 -17.31 -8.07 4.28
CA ILE A 68 -18.54 -8.79 4.64
C ILE A 68 -18.21 -10.21 5.08
N VAL A 69 -17.36 -10.93 4.34
CA VAL A 69 -16.91 -12.29 4.66
C VAL A 69 -16.25 -12.30 6.04
N GLY A 70 -15.32 -11.37 6.29
CA GLY A 70 -14.65 -11.22 7.57
C GLY A 70 -15.64 -10.93 8.73
N ARG A 71 -16.49 -9.91 8.58
CA ARG A 71 -17.46 -9.50 9.61
C ARG A 71 -18.49 -10.61 9.92
N ARG A 72 -18.95 -11.33 8.89
CA ARG A 72 -19.93 -12.39 9.07
C ARG A 72 -19.36 -13.56 9.85
N THR A 73 -18.12 -13.94 9.56
CA THR A 73 -17.50 -15.14 10.13
C THR A 73 -16.72 -14.87 11.41
N GLN A 74 -16.18 -13.66 11.55
CA GLN A 74 -15.25 -13.27 12.62
C GLN A 74 -14.07 -14.23 12.75
N LYS A 75 -13.52 -14.68 11.62
CA LYS A 75 -12.42 -15.62 11.53
C LYS A 75 -11.34 -15.09 10.58
N ASN A 76 -10.16 -15.70 10.67
CA ASN A 76 -9.11 -15.51 9.67
C ASN A 76 -9.57 -16.01 8.28
N PRO A 77 -8.88 -15.69 7.18
CA PRO A 77 -9.32 -16.04 5.82
C PRO A 77 -9.62 -17.54 5.65
N VAL A 78 -8.74 -18.42 6.12
CA VAL A 78 -8.92 -19.88 6.02
C VAL A 78 -10.16 -20.32 6.80
N GLY A 79 -10.30 -19.85 8.03
CA GLY A 79 -11.43 -20.15 8.89
C GLY A 79 -12.75 -19.57 8.39
N ALA A 80 -12.71 -18.42 7.71
CA ALA A 80 -13.87 -17.77 7.12
C ALA A 80 -14.46 -18.61 5.99
N PHE A 81 -13.65 -19.04 5.03
CA PHE A 81 -14.11 -19.90 3.94
C PHE A 81 -14.55 -21.27 4.43
N LYS A 82 -13.85 -21.85 5.40
CA LYS A 82 -14.28 -23.12 6.03
C LYS A 82 -15.64 -23.01 6.72
N ALA A 83 -15.95 -21.86 7.33
CA ALA A 83 -17.21 -21.64 8.01
C ALA A 83 -18.37 -21.38 7.04
N LEU A 84 -18.13 -20.64 5.94
CA LEU A 84 -19.17 -20.29 4.96
C LEU A 84 -19.47 -21.42 3.98
N ALA A 85 -18.47 -22.20 3.62
CA ALA A 85 -18.59 -23.29 2.65
C ALA A 85 -17.92 -24.57 3.19
N PRO A 86 -18.50 -25.19 4.25
CA PRO A 86 -17.96 -26.41 4.82
C PRO A 86 -18.00 -27.56 3.78
N ARG A 87 -16.96 -28.38 3.77
CA ARG A 87 -16.79 -29.50 2.83
C ARG A 87 -16.58 -29.10 1.36
N SER A 88 -16.16 -27.87 1.09
CA SER A 88 -15.85 -27.40 -0.25
C SER A 88 -14.36 -27.05 -0.37
N MET A 89 -13.87 -26.91 -1.62
CA MET A 89 -12.50 -26.48 -1.92
C MET A 89 -12.26 -24.99 -1.66
N TRP A 90 -13.28 -24.22 -1.25
CA TRP A 90 -13.13 -22.78 -0.96
C TRP A 90 -12.13 -22.49 0.16
N VAL A 91 -11.88 -23.45 1.05
CA VAL A 91 -10.83 -23.32 2.08
C VAL A 91 -9.44 -23.09 1.46
N VAL A 92 -9.19 -23.63 0.27
CA VAL A 92 -7.94 -23.44 -0.47
C VAL A 92 -7.75 -21.97 -0.87
N VAL A 93 -8.82 -21.29 -1.25
CA VAL A 93 -8.79 -19.85 -1.58
C VAL A 93 -8.29 -19.04 -0.40
N GLY A 94 -8.81 -19.33 0.82
CA GLY A 94 -8.30 -18.69 2.04
C GLY A 94 -6.83 -18.99 2.32
N GLY A 95 -6.40 -20.23 2.06
CA GLY A 95 -5.00 -20.65 2.18
C GLY A 95 -4.09 -19.96 1.19
N LEU A 96 -4.50 -19.88 -0.09
CA LEU A 96 -3.76 -19.16 -1.14
C LEU A 96 -3.64 -17.68 -0.82
N GLY A 97 -4.69 -17.05 -0.30
CA GLY A 97 -4.63 -15.66 0.14
C GLY A 97 -3.58 -15.42 1.22
N VAL A 98 -3.55 -16.26 2.25
CA VAL A 98 -2.52 -16.19 3.31
C VAL A 98 -1.12 -16.41 2.74
N PHE A 99 -0.95 -17.40 1.85
CA PHE A 99 0.33 -17.68 1.21
C PHE A 99 0.80 -16.49 0.35
N THR A 100 -0.09 -15.86 -0.42
CA THR A 100 0.20 -14.63 -1.16
C THR A 100 0.66 -13.51 -0.23
N GLY A 101 0.00 -13.32 0.92
CA GLY A 101 0.43 -12.36 1.93
C GLY A 101 1.84 -12.62 2.46
N ILE A 102 2.22 -13.88 2.67
CA ILE A 102 3.59 -14.27 3.09
C ILE A 102 4.61 -13.91 2.01
N ILE A 103 4.32 -14.23 0.74
CA ILE A 103 5.20 -13.89 -0.38
C ILE A 103 5.38 -12.37 -0.48
N ILE A 104 4.30 -11.60 -0.40
CA ILE A 104 4.36 -10.13 -0.43
C ILE A 104 5.19 -9.62 0.74
N LEU A 105 4.96 -10.10 1.95
CA LEU A 105 5.71 -9.68 3.14
C LEU A 105 7.22 -9.93 2.97
N SER A 106 7.62 -11.00 2.30
CA SER A 106 9.04 -11.37 2.14
C SER A 106 9.87 -10.32 1.40
N PHE A 107 9.32 -9.65 0.38
CA PHE A 107 10.01 -8.57 -0.33
C PHE A 107 9.64 -7.18 0.22
N TYR A 108 8.40 -6.97 0.66
CA TYR A 108 7.93 -5.71 1.23
C TYR A 108 8.72 -5.28 2.46
N SER A 109 9.02 -6.23 3.34
CA SER A 109 9.80 -5.96 4.55
C SER A 109 11.25 -5.58 4.26
N VAL A 110 11.82 -6.04 3.15
CA VAL A 110 13.16 -5.60 2.70
C VAL A 110 13.12 -4.13 2.28
N ILE A 111 12.15 -3.75 1.43
CA ILE A 111 11.98 -2.36 0.96
C ILE A 111 11.65 -1.43 2.15
N ALA A 112 10.83 -1.89 3.08
CA ALA A 112 10.56 -1.15 4.31
C ALA A 112 11.80 -1.00 5.20
N GLY A 113 12.68 -1.99 5.22
CA GLY A 113 14.01 -1.90 5.84
C GLY A 113 14.89 -0.82 5.18
N TRP A 114 14.89 -0.74 3.84
CA TRP A 114 15.58 0.34 3.13
C TRP A 114 15.03 1.72 3.51
N THR A 115 13.71 1.85 3.66
CA THR A 115 13.09 3.10 4.13
C THR A 115 13.60 3.50 5.52
N LEU A 116 13.73 2.55 6.45
CA LEU A 116 14.33 2.84 7.77
C LEU A 116 15.78 3.30 7.65
N SER A 117 16.57 2.67 6.76
CA SER A 117 17.94 3.09 6.48
C SER A 117 18.00 4.53 5.96
N TYR A 118 17.10 4.89 5.04
CA TYR A 118 17.01 6.24 4.49
C TYR A 118 16.60 7.28 5.54
N ILE A 119 15.65 6.95 6.42
CA ILE A 119 15.29 7.82 7.56
C ILE A 119 16.54 8.06 8.43
N PHE A 120 17.27 7.01 8.76
CA PHE A 120 18.50 7.14 9.55
C PHE A 120 19.57 7.98 8.84
N LYS A 121 19.82 7.71 7.55
CA LYS A 121 20.78 8.49 6.72
C LYS A 121 20.38 9.97 6.61
N THR A 122 19.08 10.26 6.52
CA THR A 122 18.55 11.64 6.51
C THR A 122 18.84 12.35 7.83
N ILE A 123 18.54 11.70 8.95
CA ILE A 123 18.79 12.25 10.30
C ILE A 123 20.29 12.48 10.54
N THR A 124 21.15 11.61 10.04
CA THR A 124 22.62 11.72 10.18
C THR A 124 23.26 12.67 9.17
N GLY A 125 22.47 13.31 8.30
CA GLY A 125 22.97 14.30 7.34
C GLY A 125 23.72 13.72 6.15
N THR A 126 23.46 12.47 5.78
CA THR A 126 24.08 11.84 4.60
C THR A 126 23.63 12.48 3.29
N PHE A 127 22.39 12.96 3.22
CA PHE A 127 21.83 13.59 2.03
C PHE A 127 22.14 15.09 2.02
N VAL A 128 23.23 15.45 1.35
CA VAL A 128 23.63 16.83 1.10
C VAL A 128 23.54 17.15 -0.40
N ALA A 129 23.52 18.43 -0.73
CA ALA A 129 23.46 18.84 -2.14
C ALA A 129 24.63 18.25 -2.95
N GLY A 130 24.30 17.61 -4.09
CA GLY A 130 25.27 16.97 -4.96
C GLY A 130 25.68 15.55 -4.57
N VAL A 131 25.06 14.94 -3.55
CA VAL A 131 25.32 13.54 -3.23
C VAL A 131 24.76 12.62 -4.33
N ASP A 132 25.49 11.56 -4.64
CA ASP A 132 25.05 10.51 -5.55
C ASP A 132 24.06 9.57 -4.84
N THR A 133 22.77 9.83 -5.03
CA THR A 133 21.69 9.04 -4.42
C THR A 133 21.60 7.64 -5.00
N GLU A 134 21.99 7.46 -6.28
CA GLU A 134 22.01 6.15 -6.92
C GLU A 134 23.12 5.27 -6.32
N ALA A 135 24.30 5.83 -6.06
CA ALA A 135 25.38 5.10 -5.39
C ALA A 135 24.95 4.66 -3.96
N ILE A 136 24.29 5.55 -3.20
CA ILE A 136 23.76 5.22 -1.86
C ILE A 136 22.74 4.08 -1.92
N TYR A 137 21.85 4.10 -2.92
CA TYR A 137 20.88 3.03 -3.11
C TYR A 137 21.55 1.72 -3.47
N ASN A 138 22.47 1.73 -4.44
CA ASN A 138 23.17 0.55 -4.92
C ASN A 138 24.05 -0.08 -3.82
N GLU A 139 24.68 0.72 -2.97
CA GLU A 139 25.41 0.25 -1.79
C GLU A 139 24.50 -0.47 -0.82
N LEU A 140 23.33 0.07 -0.53
CA LEU A 140 22.35 -0.52 0.39
C LEU A 140 21.70 -1.78 -0.18
N ALA A 141 21.23 -1.73 -1.43
CA ALA A 141 20.49 -2.82 -2.06
C ALA A 141 21.42 -3.95 -2.53
N GLY A 142 22.64 -3.62 -2.94
CA GLY A 142 23.65 -4.58 -3.42
C GLY A 142 24.43 -5.28 -2.31
N ASN A 143 24.38 -4.80 -1.07
CA ASN A 143 25.11 -5.38 0.04
C ASN A 143 24.15 -6.12 0.99
N ALA A 144 24.32 -7.44 1.07
CA ALA A 144 23.45 -8.31 1.85
C ALA A 144 23.43 -7.96 3.37
N VAL A 145 24.57 -7.59 3.94
CA VAL A 145 24.67 -7.35 5.39
C VAL A 145 23.81 -6.17 5.84
N PRO A 146 23.95 -4.93 5.30
CA PRO A 146 23.08 -3.83 5.68
C PRO A 146 21.62 -4.06 5.27
N ALA A 147 21.35 -4.65 4.10
CA ALA A 147 19.99 -4.94 3.66
C ALA A 147 19.26 -5.88 4.64
N ILE A 148 19.90 -6.98 5.05
CA ILE A 148 19.34 -7.92 6.03
C ILE A 148 19.19 -7.26 7.40
N SER A 149 20.18 -6.48 7.84
CA SER A 149 20.11 -5.84 9.15
C SER A 149 18.92 -4.89 9.28
N TRP A 150 18.68 -4.04 8.28
CA TRP A 150 17.54 -3.12 8.25
C TRP A 150 16.20 -3.86 8.08
N HIS A 151 16.17 -4.93 7.28
CA HIS A 151 15.00 -5.81 7.16
C HIS A 151 14.64 -6.43 8.52
N LEU A 152 15.62 -7.01 9.23
CA LEU A 152 15.38 -7.61 10.55
C LEU A 152 14.91 -6.57 11.57
N LEU A 153 15.48 -5.35 11.56
CA LEU A 153 15.00 -4.26 12.41
C LEU A 153 13.54 -3.93 12.11
N PHE A 154 13.15 -3.81 10.83
CA PHE A 154 11.77 -3.55 10.45
C PHE A 154 10.83 -4.67 10.91
N ILE A 155 11.22 -5.94 10.73
CA ILE A 155 10.43 -7.09 11.18
C ILE A 155 10.26 -7.06 12.71
N MET A 156 11.30 -6.75 13.47
CA MET A 156 11.19 -6.64 14.95
C MET A 156 10.21 -5.55 15.37
N ILE A 157 10.25 -4.38 14.73
CA ILE A 157 9.29 -3.29 14.97
C ILE A 157 7.87 -3.75 14.63
N THR A 158 7.69 -4.43 13.49
CA THR A 158 6.40 -4.96 13.07
C THR A 158 5.84 -5.98 14.07
N ILE A 159 6.67 -6.92 14.53
CA ILE A 159 6.29 -7.91 15.56
C ILE A 159 5.87 -7.20 16.84
N TYR A 160 6.63 -6.20 17.29
CA TYR A 160 6.28 -5.42 18.48
C TYR A 160 4.90 -4.77 18.37
N VAL A 161 4.59 -4.13 17.23
CA VAL A 161 3.29 -3.51 16.99
C VAL A 161 2.16 -4.54 16.95
N VAL A 162 2.38 -5.67 16.26
CA VAL A 162 1.36 -6.73 16.11
C VAL A 162 1.09 -7.46 17.45
N LEU A 163 2.10 -7.64 18.29
CA LEU A 163 1.94 -8.21 19.63
C LEU A 163 1.05 -7.33 20.54
N GLY A 164 0.95 -6.03 20.28
CA GLY A 164 -0.01 -5.14 20.94
C GLY A 164 -1.46 -5.41 20.56
N GLY A 165 -1.73 -6.33 19.62
CA GLY A 165 -3.07 -6.66 19.14
C GLY A 165 -3.68 -5.59 18.24
N VAL A 166 -5.01 -5.69 18.06
CA VAL A 166 -5.72 -4.80 17.13
C VAL A 166 -5.82 -3.39 17.69
N ARG A 167 -6.24 -3.24 18.94
CA ARG A 167 -6.56 -1.94 19.54
C ARG A 167 -5.33 -1.18 20.02
N ASP A 168 -4.48 -1.83 20.82
CA ASP A 168 -3.32 -1.19 21.45
C ASP A 168 -2.07 -1.22 20.56
N GLY A 169 -2.05 -2.10 19.57
CA GLY A 169 -1.02 -2.19 18.53
C GLY A 169 -1.43 -1.44 17.27
N ILE A 170 -2.12 -2.10 16.35
CA ILE A 170 -2.38 -1.61 14.99
C ILE A 170 -3.14 -0.28 15.01
N GLU A 171 -4.28 -0.20 15.70
CA GLU A 171 -5.13 0.99 15.74
C GLU A 171 -4.38 2.22 16.31
N ARG A 172 -3.64 2.02 17.39
CA ARG A 172 -2.88 3.11 18.04
C ARG A 172 -1.86 3.73 17.10
N TRP A 173 -1.08 2.90 16.39
CA TRP A 173 -0.04 3.38 15.49
C TRP A 173 -0.62 4.00 14.22
N THR A 174 -1.65 3.40 13.63
CA THR A 174 -2.26 3.94 12.40
C THR A 174 -2.96 5.28 12.62
N LYS A 175 -3.54 5.52 13.80
CA LYS A 175 -4.12 6.82 14.16
C LYS A 175 -3.13 7.98 14.10
N VAL A 176 -1.85 7.72 14.33
CA VAL A 176 -0.79 8.74 14.29
C VAL A 176 -0.12 8.74 12.92
N LEU A 177 0.30 7.57 12.44
CA LEU A 177 1.12 7.46 11.25
C LEU A 177 0.36 7.85 9.96
N MET A 178 -0.94 7.52 9.85
CA MET A 178 -1.72 7.83 8.65
C MET A 178 -1.91 9.34 8.42
N PRO A 179 -2.34 10.15 9.40
CA PRO A 179 -2.41 11.60 9.23
C PRO A 179 -1.05 12.23 8.96
N VAL A 180 0.03 11.76 9.61
CA VAL A 180 1.39 12.24 9.37
C VAL A 180 1.81 11.94 7.93
N LEU A 181 1.62 10.71 7.46
CA LEU A 181 1.92 10.32 6.09
C LEU A 181 1.16 11.20 5.08
N PHE A 182 -0.14 11.39 5.28
CA PHE A 182 -0.95 12.22 4.40
C PHE A 182 -0.44 13.66 4.34
N ALA A 183 -0.15 14.27 5.50
CA ALA A 183 0.39 15.62 5.58
C ALA A 183 1.74 15.75 4.85
N LEU A 184 2.64 14.78 5.03
CA LEU A 184 3.94 14.75 4.35
C LEU A 184 3.76 14.61 2.82
N LEU A 185 2.86 13.75 2.35
CA LEU A 185 2.59 13.60 0.92
C LEU A 185 2.01 14.88 0.30
N VAL A 186 1.12 15.59 1.01
CA VAL A 186 0.59 16.88 0.53
C VAL A 186 1.72 17.92 0.44
N LEU A 187 2.59 18.01 1.45
CA LEU A 187 3.73 18.93 1.42
C LEU A 187 4.69 18.61 0.27
N LEU A 188 5.00 17.33 0.08
CA LEU A 188 5.85 16.89 -1.03
C LEU A 188 5.20 17.15 -2.39
N ALA A 189 3.89 16.94 -2.54
CA ALA A 189 3.17 17.24 -3.78
C ALA A 189 3.21 18.74 -4.11
N ILE A 190 2.99 19.61 -3.11
CA ILE A 190 3.13 21.06 -3.28
C ILE A 190 4.54 21.42 -3.73
N ARG A 191 5.56 20.83 -3.11
CA ARG A 191 6.95 21.06 -3.49
C ARG A 191 7.26 20.54 -4.90
N ALA A 192 6.82 19.35 -5.25
CA ALA A 192 7.09 18.71 -6.54
C ALA A 192 6.51 19.54 -7.71
N VAL A 193 5.28 20.03 -7.59
CA VAL A 193 4.63 20.82 -8.65
C VAL A 193 5.25 22.23 -8.81
N THR A 194 6.04 22.71 -7.85
CA THR A 194 6.76 23.98 -7.91
C THR A 194 8.20 23.86 -8.43
N LEU A 195 8.64 22.65 -8.79
CA LEU A 195 9.96 22.44 -9.38
C LEU A 195 10.03 22.97 -10.81
N SER A 196 11.22 23.43 -11.23
CA SER A 196 11.45 23.80 -12.62
C SER A 196 11.30 22.57 -13.52
N GLY A 197 10.53 22.69 -14.63
CA GLY A 197 10.25 21.55 -15.52
C GLY A 197 9.14 20.59 -15.04
N ALA A 198 8.50 20.85 -13.90
CA ALA A 198 7.37 20.08 -13.39
C ALA A 198 6.20 19.96 -14.39
N GLU A 199 6.04 20.96 -15.29
CA GLU A 199 4.96 21.01 -16.29
C GLU A 199 4.95 19.77 -17.20
N ALA A 200 6.11 19.28 -17.61
CA ALA A 200 6.23 18.11 -18.46
C ALA A 200 5.77 16.84 -17.72
N GLY A 201 6.15 16.69 -16.43
CA GLY A 201 5.71 15.61 -15.59
C GLY A 201 4.20 15.66 -15.30
N LEU A 202 3.66 16.84 -15.03
CA LEU A 202 2.22 17.05 -14.89
C LEU A 202 1.46 16.76 -16.20
N ALA A 203 2.00 17.15 -17.34
CA ALA A 203 1.40 16.83 -18.63
C ALA A 203 1.37 15.33 -18.88
N PHE A 204 2.45 14.61 -18.60
CA PHE A 204 2.50 13.16 -18.68
C PHE A 204 1.47 12.48 -17.78
N TYR A 205 1.28 13.00 -16.57
CA TYR A 205 0.42 12.39 -15.57
C TYR A 205 -1.06 12.78 -15.66
N LEU A 206 -1.39 13.93 -16.29
CA LEU A 206 -2.75 14.48 -16.32
C LEU A 206 -3.34 14.61 -17.72
N LYS A 207 -2.54 14.52 -18.80
CA LYS A 207 -3.04 14.57 -20.18
C LYS A 207 -3.07 13.14 -20.76
N PRO A 208 -4.25 12.51 -20.89
CA PRO A 208 -4.34 11.13 -21.32
C PRO A 208 -4.05 10.96 -22.82
N ASP A 209 -3.21 10.01 -23.14
CA ASP A 209 -2.97 9.52 -24.48
C ASP A 209 -3.54 8.11 -24.63
N PHE A 210 -4.77 8.03 -25.13
CA PHE A 210 -5.47 6.74 -25.29
C PHE A 210 -4.87 5.86 -26.37
N SER A 211 -4.00 6.35 -27.24
CA SER A 211 -3.31 5.53 -28.26
C SER A 211 -2.40 4.48 -27.63
N LYS A 212 -1.97 4.70 -26.38
CA LYS A 212 -1.11 3.78 -25.60
C LYS A 212 -1.90 2.70 -24.85
N VAL A 213 -3.23 2.75 -24.88
CA VAL A 213 -4.07 1.80 -24.15
C VAL A 213 -4.14 0.48 -24.91
N THR A 214 -3.65 -0.57 -24.29
CA THR A 214 -3.69 -1.95 -24.77
C THR A 214 -4.39 -2.84 -23.74
N GLY A 215 -4.73 -4.07 -24.13
CA GLY A 215 -5.24 -5.06 -23.16
C GLY A 215 -4.28 -5.32 -22.01
N ALA A 216 -2.97 -5.25 -22.23
CA ALA A 216 -1.95 -5.37 -21.19
C ALA A 216 -2.01 -4.20 -20.20
N VAL A 217 -2.20 -2.97 -20.67
CA VAL A 217 -2.35 -1.77 -19.82
C VAL A 217 -3.60 -1.89 -18.95
N ILE A 218 -4.72 -2.36 -19.51
CA ILE A 218 -5.96 -2.59 -18.75
C ILE A 218 -5.73 -3.64 -17.66
N LEU A 219 -5.10 -4.76 -18.00
CA LEU A 219 -4.79 -5.83 -17.04
C LEU A 219 -3.85 -5.35 -15.94
N SER A 220 -2.82 -4.56 -16.30
CA SER A 220 -1.91 -3.94 -15.34
C SER A 220 -2.64 -3.00 -14.38
N ALA A 221 -3.60 -2.20 -14.88
CA ALA A 221 -4.39 -1.29 -14.05
C ALA A 221 -5.30 -2.05 -13.07
N ILE A 222 -5.93 -3.14 -13.51
CA ILE A 222 -6.72 -4.03 -12.65
C ILE A 222 -5.80 -4.67 -11.59
N GLY A 223 -4.66 -5.21 -11.99
CA GLY A 223 -3.68 -5.80 -11.08
C GLY A 223 -3.20 -4.79 -10.04
N GLN A 224 -2.90 -3.55 -10.47
CA GLN A 224 -2.51 -2.47 -9.56
C GLN A 224 -3.63 -2.10 -8.58
N ALA A 225 -4.91 -2.10 -9.01
CA ALA A 225 -6.04 -1.84 -8.12
C ALA A 225 -6.19 -2.91 -7.03
N PHE A 226 -6.01 -4.19 -7.40
CA PHE A 226 -6.01 -5.29 -6.41
C PHE A 226 -4.85 -5.19 -5.43
N PHE A 227 -3.66 -4.90 -5.93
CA PHE A 227 -2.46 -4.77 -5.13
C PHE A 227 -2.55 -3.59 -4.16
N SER A 228 -2.94 -2.40 -4.65
CA SER A 228 -3.10 -1.19 -3.85
C SER A 228 -4.11 -1.37 -2.72
N LEU A 229 -5.28 -1.89 -3.04
CA LEU A 229 -6.35 -2.11 -2.06
C LEU A 229 -6.16 -3.37 -1.17
N SER A 230 -5.03 -4.05 -1.28
CA SER A 230 -4.71 -5.27 -0.51
C SER A 230 -5.76 -6.39 -0.67
N LEU A 231 -6.29 -6.59 -1.88
CA LEU A 231 -7.32 -7.57 -2.17
C LEU A 231 -6.74 -8.93 -2.58
N GLY A 232 -7.51 -9.99 -2.37
CA GLY A 232 -7.13 -11.36 -2.74
C GLY A 232 -6.21 -12.07 -1.77
N MET A 233 -5.54 -11.34 -0.86
CA MET A 233 -4.62 -11.91 0.13
C MET A 233 -5.27 -12.16 1.50
N GLY A 234 -6.56 -11.91 1.66
CA GLY A 234 -7.30 -12.10 2.91
C GLY A 234 -7.06 -11.02 3.96
N ALA A 235 -6.35 -9.94 3.63
CA ALA A 235 -6.14 -8.81 4.53
C ALA A 235 -7.47 -8.18 4.93
N MET A 236 -8.32 -7.81 3.98
CA MET A 236 -9.61 -7.19 4.24
C MET A 236 -10.59 -8.15 4.92
N ILE A 237 -10.51 -9.46 4.70
CA ILE A 237 -11.24 -10.47 5.48
C ILE A 237 -10.81 -10.41 6.94
N THR A 238 -9.51 -10.33 7.20
CA THR A 238 -8.96 -10.24 8.56
C THR A 238 -9.39 -8.96 9.24
N TYR A 239 -9.23 -7.79 8.61
CA TYR A 239 -9.67 -6.50 9.17
C TYR A 239 -11.19 -6.46 9.40
N GLY A 240 -11.97 -6.95 8.43
CA GLY A 240 -13.43 -7.08 8.54
C GLY A 240 -13.86 -7.97 9.70
N SER A 241 -13.05 -8.97 10.07
CA SER A 241 -13.38 -9.88 11.17
C SER A 241 -13.40 -9.23 12.55
N TYR A 242 -12.83 -8.03 12.69
CA TYR A 242 -12.84 -7.23 13.93
C TYR A 242 -13.85 -6.08 13.88
N VAL A 243 -14.62 -5.93 12.77
CA VAL A 243 -15.64 -4.90 12.64
C VAL A 243 -16.93 -5.31 13.36
N SER A 244 -17.52 -4.35 14.08
CA SER A 244 -18.79 -4.53 14.74
C SER A 244 -19.94 -4.77 13.75
N LYS A 245 -20.93 -5.57 14.14
CA LYS A 245 -22.14 -5.80 13.34
C LYS A 245 -22.97 -4.54 13.10
N ARG A 246 -22.78 -3.50 13.93
CA ARG A 246 -23.51 -2.22 13.85
C ARG A 246 -22.85 -1.22 12.90
N ASP A 247 -21.59 -1.44 12.51
CA ASP A 247 -20.87 -0.50 11.66
C ASP A 247 -21.33 -0.58 10.20
N ASP A 248 -21.41 0.56 9.55
CA ASP A 248 -21.71 0.67 8.12
C ASP A 248 -20.46 0.32 7.29
N LEU A 249 -20.45 -0.91 6.74
CA LEU A 249 -19.35 -1.39 5.92
C LEU A 249 -19.25 -0.70 4.55
N VAL A 250 -20.39 -0.32 3.97
CA VAL A 250 -20.39 0.33 2.65
C VAL A 250 -19.66 1.65 2.73
N SER A 251 -20.06 2.48 3.69
CA SER A 251 -19.38 3.75 3.94
C SER A 251 -17.92 3.57 4.35
N SER A 252 -17.61 2.53 5.13
CA SER A 252 -16.22 2.26 5.53
C SER A 252 -15.35 1.83 4.35
N ALA A 253 -15.83 0.93 3.51
CA ALA A 253 -15.13 0.51 2.28
C ALA A 253 -14.91 1.69 1.34
N ALA A 254 -15.92 2.55 1.16
CA ALA A 254 -15.81 3.75 0.34
C ALA A 254 -14.72 4.71 0.86
N TRP A 255 -14.64 4.95 2.17
CA TRP A 255 -13.60 5.79 2.77
C TRP A 255 -12.20 5.19 2.65
N VAL A 256 -12.06 3.87 2.83
CA VAL A 256 -10.77 3.18 2.64
C VAL A 256 -10.31 3.29 1.19
N THR A 257 -11.20 2.99 0.24
CA THR A 257 -10.91 3.11 -1.19
C THR A 257 -10.55 4.55 -1.58
N PHE A 258 -11.29 5.53 -1.08
CA PHE A 258 -11.03 6.94 -1.33
C PHE A 258 -9.66 7.37 -0.79
N ALA A 259 -9.33 7.00 0.44
CA ALA A 259 -8.05 7.35 1.05
C ALA A 259 -6.88 6.71 0.29
N ASP A 260 -6.96 5.42 -0.05
CA ASP A 260 -5.97 4.70 -0.83
C ASP A 260 -5.73 5.35 -2.20
N THR A 261 -6.80 5.59 -2.94
CA THR A 261 -6.74 6.20 -4.27
C THR A 261 -6.18 7.62 -4.23
N THR A 262 -6.57 8.42 -3.23
CA THR A 262 -6.04 9.77 -3.05
C THR A 262 -4.54 9.76 -2.85
N ILE A 263 -4.02 8.81 -2.07
CA ILE A 263 -2.57 8.68 -1.83
C ILE A 263 -1.85 8.21 -3.10
N ALA A 264 -2.42 7.30 -3.88
CA ALA A 264 -1.86 6.91 -5.17
C ALA A 264 -1.77 8.11 -6.14
N ILE A 265 -2.82 8.93 -6.19
CA ILE A 265 -2.82 10.17 -7.00
C ILE A 265 -1.75 11.15 -6.52
N LEU A 266 -1.64 11.39 -5.21
CA LEU A 266 -0.62 12.25 -4.64
C LEU A 266 0.79 11.74 -4.94
N ALA A 267 1.02 10.43 -4.85
CA ALA A 267 2.31 9.84 -5.20
C ALA A 267 2.69 10.10 -6.65
N GLY A 268 1.75 10.00 -7.59
CA GLY A 268 1.99 10.38 -8.99
C GLY A 268 2.31 11.86 -9.16
N LEU A 269 1.58 12.75 -8.44
CA LEU A 269 1.85 14.19 -8.43
C LEU A 269 3.21 14.56 -7.82
N ILE A 270 3.79 13.70 -7.00
CA ILE A 270 5.13 13.87 -6.44
C ILE A 270 6.17 13.34 -7.43
N ILE A 271 6.01 12.10 -7.84
CA ILE A 271 7.05 11.36 -8.57
C ILE A 271 7.24 11.90 -9.99
N PHE A 272 6.18 12.11 -10.77
CA PHE A 272 6.37 12.51 -12.18
C PHE A 272 6.96 13.90 -12.34
N PRO A 273 6.51 14.96 -11.65
CA PRO A 273 7.20 16.25 -11.72
C PRO A 273 8.66 16.19 -11.28
N THR A 274 8.98 15.40 -10.25
CA THR A 274 10.34 15.24 -9.74
C THR A 274 11.23 14.48 -10.73
N LEU A 275 10.71 13.41 -11.37
CA LEU A 275 11.42 12.67 -12.42
C LEU A 275 11.81 13.57 -13.61
N PHE A 276 10.83 14.33 -14.13
CA PHE A 276 11.07 15.22 -15.26
C PHE A 276 12.00 16.38 -14.90
N HIS A 277 11.93 16.88 -13.65
CA HIS A 277 12.89 17.86 -13.14
C HIS A 277 14.32 17.30 -13.12
N ALA A 278 14.48 16.02 -12.74
CA ALA A 278 15.76 15.32 -12.72
C ALA A 278 16.23 14.86 -14.12
N GLY A 279 15.44 15.07 -15.18
CA GLY A 279 15.77 14.63 -16.54
C GLY A 279 15.67 13.12 -16.74
N LEU A 280 14.92 12.41 -15.87
CA LEU A 280 14.74 10.98 -15.91
C LEU A 280 13.46 10.59 -16.67
N GLU A 281 13.48 9.42 -17.32
CA GLU A 281 12.31 8.92 -18.04
C GLU A 281 11.30 8.25 -17.10
N PRO A 282 9.98 8.41 -17.34
CA PRO A 282 8.95 7.71 -16.59
C PRO A 282 9.07 6.20 -16.74
N GLY A 283 9.04 5.48 -15.60
CA GLY A 283 9.17 4.03 -15.58
C GLY A 283 10.61 3.49 -15.56
N ALA A 284 11.62 4.36 -15.69
CA ALA A 284 13.00 4.00 -15.46
C ALA A 284 13.27 3.75 -13.96
N GLY A 285 14.24 2.88 -13.65
CA GLY A 285 14.75 2.70 -12.28
C GLY A 285 14.02 1.66 -11.42
N GLY A 286 12.93 1.04 -11.90
CA GLY A 286 12.26 -0.08 -11.19
C GLY A 286 12.03 0.19 -9.69
N PRO A 287 12.30 -0.80 -8.81
CA PRO A 287 12.11 -0.67 -7.36
C PRO A 287 12.95 0.41 -6.68
N GLY A 288 14.07 0.81 -7.28
CA GLY A 288 14.97 1.83 -6.74
C GLY A 288 14.53 3.26 -6.98
N MET A 289 13.60 3.48 -7.92
CA MET A 289 13.25 4.82 -8.42
C MET A 289 12.93 5.81 -7.28
N VAL A 290 12.10 5.43 -6.34
CA VAL A 290 11.70 6.32 -5.23
C VAL A 290 12.89 6.71 -4.35
N PHE A 291 13.80 5.77 -4.12
CA PHE A 291 14.99 6.00 -3.28
C PHE A 291 16.08 6.84 -3.98
N VAL A 292 16.04 6.91 -5.30
CA VAL A 292 17.00 7.69 -6.10
C VAL A 292 16.46 9.09 -6.37
N VAL A 293 15.14 9.23 -6.56
CA VAL A 293 14.49 10.47 -7.04
C VAL A 293 14.01 11.38 -5.91
N LEU A 294 13.55 10.82 -4.81
CA LEU A 294 13.08 11.57 -3.62
C LEU A 294 14.18 11.76 -2.59
#